data_2addce23bd35c2e910f4edfc65fad0c8
#
_entry.id   2addce23bd35c2e910f4edfc65fad0c8
#
_cell.length_a   1.000
_cell.length_b   1.000
_cell.length_c   1.000
_cell.angle_alpha   90.00
_cell.angle_beta   90.00
_cell.angle_gamma   90.00
#
_symmetry.space_group_name_H-M   'P 1'
#
loop_
_entity.id
_entity.type
_entity.pdbx_description
1 polymer ?
#
loop_
_entity_poly.entity_id
_entity_poly.type
_entity_poly.pdbx_seq_one_letter_code
_entity_poly.pdbx_strand_id
1 'polypeptide(L)'
;MLIRGLLISCRRGQHSAPWSILRQKIAERLDATLVNMHFVKPLDENLVIALAARHRAIVTIEENATLGGAGSAIGELLASEGLQVPPLQLGIPDRFIEHGSRDSCLASAGLDTAGLSASIERWWTPQSRECLRSASG
;
A
#
# COMPACT_ATOMS: atom_id res chain seq x y z
N MET A 1 18.86 5.93 4.02
CA MET A 1 18.45 5.95 2.61
C MET A 1 16.95 6.13 2.55
N LEU A 2 16.53 7.25 2.05
CA LEU A 2 15.14 7.69 2.04
C LEU A 2 14.40 7.00 0.89
N ILE A 3 13.40 6.18 1.22
CA ILE A 3 12.50 5.61 0.25
C ILE A 3 11.39 6.64 0.04
N ARG A 4 11.46 7.44 -1.01
CA ARG A 4 10.31 8.27 -1.42
C ARG A 4 9.24 7.35 -1.98
N GLY A 5 8.51 6.72 -1.08
CA GLY A 5 7.37 5.87 -1.38
C GLY A 5 6.05 6.61 -1.21
N LEU A 6 5.03 6.13 -1.86
CA LEU A 6 3.66 6.55 -1.67
C LEU A 6 2.93 5.45 -0.90
N LEU A 7 2.40 5.79 0.25
CA LEU A 7 1.55 4.91 1.03
C LEU A 7 0.09 5.31 0.84
N ILE A 8 -0.66 4.50 0.12
CA ILE A 8 -2.09 4.72 -0.09
C ILE A 8 -2.86 3.76 0.83
N SER A 9 -3.71 4.33 1.65
CA SER A 9 -4.57 3.56 2.52
C SER A 9 -6.02 3.71 2.11
N CYS A 10 -6.71 2.60 1.96
CA CYS A 10 -8.12 2.56 1.64
C CYS A 10 -8.92 1.93 2.77
N ARG A 11 -9.96 2.63 3.24
CA ARG A 11 -10.86 2.11 4.25
C ARG A 11 -12.29 2.62 4.09
N ARG A 12 -13.26 1.71 4.20
CA ARG A 12 -14.68 2.04 4.45
C ARG A 12 -14.91 2.17 5.96
N GLY A 13 -15.36 3.35 6.41
CA GLY A 13 -15.85 3.55 7.77
C GLY A 13 -14.99 4.42 8.68
N GLN A 14 -15.53 4.76 9.85
CA GLN A 14 -14.94 5.70 10.82
C GLN A 14 -13.57 5.23 11.31
N HIS A 15 -12.66 6.17 11.43
CA HIS A 15 -11.29 5.97 11.90
C HIS A 15 -11.24 5.36 13.30
N SER A 16 -10.80 4.12 13.42
CA SER A 16 -10.24 3.70 14.70
C SER A 16 -8.83 4.29 14.82
N ALA A 17 -8.61 5.05 15.90
CA ALA A 17 -7.36 5.73 16.18
C ALA A 17 -6.08 4.87 15.98
N PRO A 18 -6.06 3.57 16.28
CA PRO A 18 -4.87 2.74 16.11
C PRO A 18 -4.35 2.65 14.68
N TRP A 19 -5.25 2.61 13.68
CA TRP A 19 -4.85 2.45 12.28
C TRP A 19 -4.25 3.70 11.66
N SER A 20 -4.75 4.88 12.03
CA SER A 20 -4.17 6.14 11.55
C SER A 20 -2.76 6.33 12.12
N ILE A 21 -2.57 6.03 13.40
CA ILE A 21 -1.26 6.11 14.07
C ILE A 21 -0.28 5.11 13.46
N LEU A 22 -0.74 3.89 13.19
CA LEU A 22 0.07 2.85 12.58
C LEU A 22 0.61 3.26 11.21
N ARG A 23 -0.27 3.73 10.35
CA ARG A 23 0.08 4.18 8.99
C ARG A 23 1.03 5.37 9.01
N GLN A 24 0.80 6.30 9.93
CA GLN A 24 1.67 7.46 10.09
C GLN A 24 3.08 7.03 10.51
N LYS A 25 3.23 6.14 11.49
CA LYS A 25 4.53 5.62 11.91
C LYS A 25 5.29 4.91 10.79
N ILE A 26 4.58 4.15 9.97
CA ILE A 26 5.19 3.49 8.81
C ILE A 26 5.62 4.52 7.77
N ALA A 27 4.78 5.52 7.48
CA ALA A 27 5.09 6.58 6.53
C ALA A 27 6.29 7.41 6.97
N GLU A 28 6.37 7.78 8.25
CA GLU A 28 7.51 8.50 8.82
C GLU A 28 8.81 7.70 8.73
N ARG A 29 8.77 6.41 9.07
CA ARG A 29 9.93 5.52 9.01
C ARG A 29 10.45 5.32 7.58
N LEU A 30 9.57 5.34 6.59
CA LEU A 30 9.90 5.11 5.19
C LEU A 30 10.09 6.40 4.40
N ASP A 31 9.94 7.58 5.02
CA ASP A 31 9.87 8.88 4.34
C ASP A 31 8.85 8.84 3.17
N ALA A 32 7.68 8.31 3.46
CA ALA A 32 6.64 8.08 2.49
C ALA A 32 5.52 9.13 2.59
N THR A 33 4.99 9.53 1.46
CA THR A 33 3.75 10.31 1.42
C THR A 33 2.58 9.41 1.77
N LEU A 34 1.81 9.79 2.79
CA LEU A 34 0.62 9.05 3.20
C LEU A 34 -0.62 9.68 2.56
N VAL A 35 -1.38 8.88 1.84
CA VAL A 35 -2.67 9.26 1.26
C VAL A 35 -3.77 8.36 1.81
N ASN A 36 -4.83 8.98 2.32
CA ASN A 36 -6.02 8.28 2.76
C ASN A 36 -7.10 8.39 1.69
N MET A 37 -7.38 7.29 1.02
CA MET A 37 -8.43 7.25 0.01
C MET A 37 -9.77 6.89 0.65
N HIS A 38 -10.71 7.82 0.61
CA HIS A 38 -12.08 7.61 1.12
C HIS A 38 -12.95 6.80 0.15
N PHE A 39 -12.68 6.91 -1.15
CA PHE A 39 -13.46 6.27 -2.20
C PHE A 39 -12.56 5.41 -3.09
N VAL A 40 -12.96 4.17 -3.30
CA VAL A 40 -12.35 3.25 -4.26
C VAL A 40 -13.03 3.35 -5.61
N LYS A 41 -14.32 3.64 -5.61
CA LYS A 41 -15.14 3.85 -6.80
C LYS A 41 -16.05 5.06 -6.60
N PRO A 42 -15.89 6.11 -7.42
CA PRO A 42 -14.83 6.27 -8.43
C PRO A 42 -13.45 6.48 -7.79
N LEU A 43 -12.39 5.95 -8.41
CA LEU A 43 -11.01 6.19 -8.03
C LEU A 43 -10.63 7.61 -8.45
N ASP A 44 -9.89 8.33 -7.61
CA ASP A 44 -9.28 9.61 -8.01
C ASP A 44 -8.02 9.34 -8.86
N GLU A 45 -8.24 9.06 -10.13
CA GLU A 45 -7.21 8.69 -11.08
C GLU A 45 -6.16 9.79 -11.24
N ASN A 46 -6.60 11.06 -11.31
CA ASN A 46 -5.70 12.19 -11.46
C ASN A 46 -4.73 12.31 -10.28
N LEU A 47 -5.23 12.12 -9.06
CA LEU A 47 -4.39 12.12 -7.87
C LEU A 47 -3.37 10.99 -7.90
N VAL A 48 -3.80 9.77 -8.23
CA VAL A 48 -2.92 8.59 -8.31
C VAL A 48 -1.82 8.79 -9.35
N ILE A 49 -2.16 9.27 -10.54
CA ILE A 49 -1.21 9.54 -11.62
C ILE A 49 -0.19 10.62 -11.19
N ALA A 50 -0.67 11.72 -10.62
CA ALA A 50 0.19 12.81 -10.18
C ALA A 50 1.16 12.38 -9.06
N LEU A 51 0.72 11.51 -8.18
CA LEU A 51 1.54 10.95 -7.11
C LEU A 51 2.53 9.92 -7.65
N ALA A 52 2.09 9.03 -8.54
CA ALA A 52 2.95 8.05 -9.19
C ALA A 52 4.14 8.68 -9.91
N ALA A 53 3.92 9.82 -10.57
CA ALA A 53 4.98 10.56 -11.26
C ALA A 53 6.09 11.09 -10.34
N ARG A 54 5.85 11.20 -9.04
CA ARG A 54 6.78 11.77 -8.05
C ARG A 54 7.42 10.73 -7.13
N HIS A 55 6.91 9.51 -7.14
CA HIS A 55 7.31 8.46 -6.21
C HIS A 55 7.91 7.27 -6.95
N ARG A 56 8.84 6.59 -6.31
CA ARG A 56 9.52 5.43 -6.89
C ARG A 56 8.77 4.12 -6.69
N ALA A 57 7.84 4.11 -5.75
CA ALA A 57 7.08 2.93 -5.40
C ALA A 57 5.74 3.33 -4.78
N ILE A 58 4.75 2.50 -4.94
CA ILE A 58 3.43 2.67 -4.34
C ILE A 58 3.14 1.45 -3.46
N VAL A 59 2.72 1.71 -2.23
CA VAL A 59 2.23 0.66 -1.33
C VAL A 59 0.77 0.96 -1.03
N THR A 60 -0.11 0.02 -1.30
CA THR A 60 -1.51 0.10 -0.93
C THR A 60 -1.78 -0.78 0.29
N ILE A 61 -2.51 -0.25 1.25
CA ILE A 61 -2.92 -1.00 2.45
C ILE A 61 -4.43 -0.90 2.58
N GLU A 62 -5.09 -2.05 2.60
CA GLU A 62 -6.54 -2.13 2.73
C GLU A 62 -6.98 -3.24 3.69
N GLU A 63 -8.04 -2.98 4.45
CA GLU A 63 -8.70 -4.00 5.27
C GLU A 63 -9.76 -4.77 4.46
N ASN A 64 -9.42 -5.11 3.25
CA ASN A 64 -10.28 -5.85 2.33
C ASN A 64 -9.43 -6.87 1.57
N ALA A 65 -10.08 -7.76 0.83
CA ALA A 65 -9.37 -8.69 -0.04
C ALA A 65 -8.51 -7.92 -1.05
N THR A 66 -7.28 -8.36 -1.26
CA THR A 66 -6.36 -7.76 -2.25
C THR A 66 -6.90 -7.91 -3.66
N LEU A 67 -7.58 -9.03 -3.95
CA LEU A 67 -8.21 -9.27 -5.25
C LEU A 67 -9.47 -8.41 -5.41
N GLY A 68 -9.49 -7.57 -6.45
CA GLY A 68 -10.61 -6.68 -6.74
C GLY A 68 -10.76 -5.50 -5.78
N GLY A 69 -9.79 -5.26 -4.91
CA GLY A 69 -9.74 -4.14 -3.98
C GLY A 69 -9.17 -2.85 -4.59
N ALA A 70 -8.90 -1.89 -3.74
CA ALA A 70 -8.33 -0.60 -4.13
C ALA A 70 -6.93 -0.74 -4.75
N GLY A 71 -6.11 -1.64 -4.19
CA GLY A 71 -4.80 -1.94 -4.72
C GLY A 71 -4.84 -2.47 -6.15
N SER A 72 -5.81 -3.36 -6.44
CA SER A 72 -6.02 -3.85 -7.81
C SER A 72 -6.41 -2.73 -8.78
N ALA A 73 -7.34 -1.86 -8.38
CA ALA A 73 -7.75 -0.73 -9.21
C ALA A 73 -6.60 0.24 -9.51
N ILE A 74 -5.74 0.50 -8.52
CA ILE A 74 -4.54 1.31 -8.70
C ILE A 74 -3.56 0.62 -9.63
N GLY A 75 -3.32 -0.67 -9.48
CA GLY A 75 -2.45 -1.45 -10.36
C GLY A 75 -2.92 -1.43 -11.82
N GLU A 76 -4.21 -1.59 -12.05
CA GLU A 76 -4.84 -1.50 -13.38
C GLU A 76 -4.66 -0.10 -13.98
N LEU A 77 -4.89 0.96 -13.20
CA LEU A 77 -4.68 2.34 -13.65
C LEU A 77 -3.21 2.60 -14.03
N LEU A 78 -2.27 2.20 -13.19
CA LEU A 78 -0.84 2.37 -13.50
C LEU A 78 -0.45 1.66 -14.80
N ALA A 79 -0.97 0.46 -15.01
CA ALA A 79 -0.73 -0.30 -16.23
C ALA A 79 -1.34 0.37 -17.47
N SER A 80 -2.59 0.86 -17.38
CA SER A 80 -3.27 1.54 -18.49
C SER A 80 -2.60 2.85 -18.89
N GLU A 81 -2.04 3.57 -17.91
CA GLU A 81 -1.32 4.82 -18.15
C GLU A 81 0.17 4.61 -18.51
N GLY A 82 0.62 3.35 -18.57
CA GLY A 82 2.00 3.02 -18.87
C GLY A 82 3.01 3.49 -17.82
N LEU A 83 2.56 3.72 -16.60
CA LEU A 83 3.40 4.18 -15.50
C LEU A 83 4.16 3.01 -14.87
N GLN A 84 5.48 3.07 -14.95
CA GLN A 84 6.37 2.01 -14.45
C GLN A 84 6.74 2.24 -12.98
N VAL A 85 5.73 2.37 -12.14
CA VAL A 85 5.91 2.46 -10.69
C VAL A 85 5.44 1.15 -10.07
N PRO A 86 6.33 0.37 -9.44
CA PRO A 86 5.95 -0.92 -8.90
C PRO A 86 4.97 -0.74 -7.73
N PRO A 87 3.80 -1.39 -7.77
CA PRO A 87 2.86 -1.40 -6.66
C PRO A 87 3.10 -2.60 -5.74
N LEU A 88 3.07 -2.38 -4.42
CA LEU A 88 2.89 -3.43 -3.42
C LEU A 88 1.48 -3.33 -2.86
N GLN A 89 0.73 -4.40 -2.95
CA GLN A 89 -0.64 -4.47 -2.45
C GLN A 89 -0.66 -5.28 -1.16
N LEU A 90 -1.06 -4.65 -0.06
CA LEU A 90 -1.20 -5.27 1.26
C LEU A 90 -2.68 -5.23 1.65
N GLY A 91 -3.25 -6.38 1.88
CA GLY A 91 -4.65 -6.55 2.24
C GLY A 91 -4.89 -7.96 2.75
N ILE A 92 -6.14 -8.30 2.96
CA ILE A 92 -6.53 -9.64 3.41
C ILE A 92 -6.21 -10.64 2.29
N PRO A 93 -5.35 -11.62 2.57
CA PRO A 93 -5.01 -12.65 1.58
C PRO A 93 -6.22 -13.52 1.26
N ASP A 94 -6.22 -14.11 0.06
CA ASP A 94 -7.26 -15.06 -0.37
C ASP A 94 -7.08 -16.41 0.33
N ARG A 95 -7.32 -16.41 1.63
CA ARG A 95 -7.33 -17.60 2.49
C ARG A 95 -8.31 -17.42 3.63
N PHE A 96 -8.78 -18.52 4.17
CA PHE A 96 -9.63 -18.48 5.35
C PHE A 96 -8.86 -17.91 6.55
N ILE A 97 -9.46 -16.93 7.23
CA ILE A 97 -8.94 -16.38 8.48
C ILE A 97 -9.86 -16.85 9.61
N GLU A 98 -9.27 -17.49 10.62
CA GLU A 98 -10.01 -18.01 11.78
C GLU A 98 -10.69 -16.86 12.55
N HIS A 99 -11.82 -17.19 13.17
CA HIS A 99 -12.55 -16.26 14.02
C HIS A 99 -11.71 -15.79 15.22
N GLY A 100 -11.72 -14.51 15.46
CA GLY A 100 -11.02 -13.87 16.57
C GLY A 100 -11.39 -12.41 16.73
N SER A 101 -10.68 -11.71 17.62
CA SER A 101 -10.78 -10.25 17.69
C SER A 101 -10.29 -9.65 16.37
N ARG A 102 -10.74 -8.42 16.05
CA ARG A 102 -10.28 -7.71 14.86
C ARG A 102 -8.75 -7.63 14.79
N ASP A 103 -8.11 -7.30 15.90
CA ASP A 103 -6.64 -7.17 15.97
C ASP A 103 -5.93 -8.52 15.74
N SER A 104 -6.48 -9.60 16.28
CA SER A 104 -6.01 -10.96 16.04
C SER A 104 -6.14 -11.36 14.57
N CYS A 105 -7.26 -11.06 13.94
CA CYS A 105 -7.49 -11.32 12.51
C CYS A 105 -6.53 -10.51 11.63
N LEU A 106 -6.31 -9.24 11.95
CA LEU A 106 -5.37 -8.39 11.24
C LEU A 106 -3.92 -8.89 11.39
N ALA A 107 -3.51 -9.27 12.60
CA ALA A 107 -2.19 -9.82 12.84
C ALA A 107 -1.98 -11.14 12.08
N SER A 108 -2.97 -12.02 12.05
CA SER A 108 -2.89 -13.27 11.28
C SER A 108 -2.86 -13.04 9.77
N ALA A 109 -3.42 -11.93 9.29
CA ALA A 109 -3.32 -11.50 7.90
C ALA A 109 -2.02 -10.74 7.59
N GLY A 110 -1.15 -10.48 8.58
CA GLY A 110 0.06 -9.69 8.43
C GLY A 110 -0.19 -8.19 8.24
N LEU A 111 -1.35 -7.71 8.69
CA LEU A 111 -1.78 -6.31 8.59
C LEU A 111 -1.60 -5.52 9.89
N ASP A 112 -0.93 -6.09 10.87
CA ASP A 112 -0.45 -5.36 12.04
C ASP A 112 0.84 -4.58 11.71
N THR A 113 1.31 -3.76 12.66
CA THR A 113 2.50 -2.92 12.45
C THR A 113 3.73 -3.72 12.03
N ALA A 114 3.98 -4.83 12.72
CA ALA A 114 5.14 -5.67 12.46
C ALA A 114 5.04 -6.35 11.10
N GLY A 115 3.88 -6.89 10.75
CA GLY A 115 3.62 -7.57 9.49
C GLY A 115 3.72 -6.62 8.29
N LEU A 116 3.14 -5.43 8.39
CA LEU A 116 3.22 -4.40 7.34
C LEU A 116 4.65 -3.94 7.13
N SER A 117 5.38 -3.62 8.20
CA SER A 117 6.77 -3.20 8.12
C SER A 117 7.65 -4.29 7.49
N ALA A 118 7.51 -5.54 7.95
CA ALA A 118 8.26 -6.66 7.41
C ALA A 118 7.96 -6.93 5.93
N SER A 119 6.69 -6.82 5.52
CA SER A 119 6.28 -6.99 4.13
C SER A 119 6.86 -5.92 3.22
N ILE A 120 6.82 -4.67 3.65
CA ILE A 120 7.38 -3.54 2.88
C ILE A 120 8.90 -3.65 2.80
N GLU A 121 9.59 -3.93 3.92
CA GLU A 121 11.04 -4.07 3.94
C GLU A 121 11.53 -5.22 3.04
N ARG A 122 10.85 -6.37 3.08
CA ARG A 122 11.15 -7.54 2.24
C ARG A 122 10.95 -7.24 0.76
N TRP A 123 9.86 -6.57 0.42
CA TRP A 123 9.56 -6.19 -0.95
C TRP A 123 10.54 -5.15 -1.47
N TRP A 124 10.97 -4.22 -0.61
CA TRP A 124 11.93 -3.17 -0.94
C TRP A 124 13.38 -3.65 -0.78
N THR A 125 13.68 -4.85 -1.22
CA THR A 125 15.06 -5.40 -1.19
C THR A 125 15.99 -4.67 -2.16
N PRO A 126 17.33 -4.84 -2.01
CA PRO A 126 18.31 -4.29 -2.96
C PRO A 126 18.03 -4.62 -4.44
N GLN A 127 17.51 -5.80 -4.71
CA GLN A 127 17.15 -6.22 -6.08
C GLN A 127 15.98 -5.41 -6.68
N SER A 128 14.98 -5.08 -5.87
CA SER A 128 13.92 -4.17 -6.30
C SER A 128 14.45 -2.76 -6.58
N ARG A 129 15.51 -2.36 -5.88
CA ARG A 129 16.21 -1.08 -6.09
C ARG A 129 16.98 -1.05 -7.40
N GLU A 130 17.56 -2.16 -7.82
CA GLU A 130 18.33 -2.29 -9.07
C GLU A 130 17.41 -2.25 -10.30
N CYS A 131 16.28 -2.91 -10.23
CA CYS A 131 15.26 -2.87 -11.27
C CYS A 131 14.75 -1.44 -11.54
N LEU A 132 14.58 -0.65 -10.47
CA LEU A 132 14.16 0.75 -10.57
C LEU A 132 15.25 1.67 -11.16
N ARG A 133 16.51 1.32 -11.02
CA ARG A 133 17.64 2.08 -11.64
C ARG A 133 17.77 1.82 -13.12
N SER A 134 17.54 0.58 -13.55
CA SER A 134 17.63 0.21 -14.98
C SER A 134 16.47 0.76 -15.81
N ALA A 135 15.31 1.02 -15.18
CA ALA A 135 14.15 1.62 -15.85
C ALA A 135 14.24 3.16 -15.98
N SER A 136 15.22 3.79 -15.32
CA SER A 136 15.42 5.25 -15.32
C SER A 136 16.58 5.71 -16.22
N GLY A 137 17.15 4.77 -16.97
CA GLY A 137 18.28 4.99 -17.91
C GLY A 137 17.81 5.09 -19.38
#